data_b0e9fc665aa2441de0143562e9b68354
#
_entry.id   b0e9fc665aa2441de0143562e9b68354
#
_cell.length_a   1.000
_cell.length_b   1.000
_cell.length_c   1.000
_cell.angle_alpha   90.00
_cell.angle_beta   90.00
_cell.angle_gamma   90.00
#
_symmetry.space_group_name_H-M   'P 1'
#
loop_
_entity.id
_entity.type
_entity.pdbx_description
1 polymer ?
#
loop_
_entity_poly.entity_id
_entity_poly.type
_entity_poly.pdbx_seq_one_letter_code
_entity_poly.pdbx_strand_id
1 'polypeptide(L)'
;REERSRVAEKRWDGLTGGEPVRDFVQRIHRGADSFLKDRGIAASPQELPVWHIENPDRKILCVAHAGTNSVFIGHILGLAPTPWEWERFVIAHASISRLESFQIGDGHFFGLTKLSDVEHMAADQRTF
;
A
#
# COMPACT_ATOMS: atom_id res chain seq x y z
N ARG A 1 18.42 -8.34 -9.75
CA ARG A 1 19.29 -8.04 -10.89
C ARG A 1 18.65 -8.32 -12.22
N GLU A 2 18.08 -9.51 -12.38
CA GLU A 2 17.32 -9.85 -13.59
C GLU A 2 16.22 -8.80 -13.81
N GLU A 3 15.51 -8.46 -12.74
CA GLU A 3 14.46 -7.47 -12.79
C GLU A 3 14.97 -6.10 -13.21
N ARG A 4 16.08 -5.65 -12.61
CA ARG A 4 16.62 -4.31 -12.89
C ARG A 4 17.18 -4.15 -14.30
N SER A 5 17.53 -5.26 -14.95
CA SER A 5 18.04 -5.22 -16.32
C SER A 5 16.93 -5.22 -17.37
N ARG A 6 15.67 -5.44 -16.95
CA ARG A 6 14.53 -5.45 -17.87
C ARG A 6 14.05 -4.04 -18.18
N VAL A 7 13.47 -3.85 -19.37
CA VAL A 7 12.73 -2.64 -19.70
C VAL A 7 11.49 -2.57 -18.79
N ALA A 8 11.05 -1.34 -18.50
CA ALA A 8 10.01 -1.11 -17.49
C ALA A 8 8.74 -1.93 -17.71
N GLU A 9 8.25 -1.98 -18.94
CA GLU A 9 7.00 -2.68 -19.26
C GLU A 9 7.07 -4.18 -19.00
N LYS A 10 8.25 -4.77 -19.17
CA LYS A 10 8.45 -6.22 -18.97
C LYS A 10 8.62 -6.60 -17.50
N ARG A 11 8.83 -5.63 -16.63
CA ARG A 11 8.96 -5.89 -15.20
C ARG A 11 7.67 -6.41 -14.59
N TRP A 12 6.54 -6.24 -15.27
CA TRP A 12 5.27 -6.85 -14.85
C TRP A 12 5.33 -8.37 -14.76
N ASP A 13 6.20 -8.99 -15.54
CA ASP A 13 6.31 -10.46 -15.58
C ASP A 13 7.02 -11.03 -14.36
N GLY A 14 7.71 -10.19 -13.59
CA GLY A 14 8.48 -10.63 -12.43
C GLY A 14 9.74 -11.39 -12.79
N LEU A 15 10.29 -12.09 -11.81
CA LEU A 15 11.49 -12.90 -11.99
C LEU A 15 11.13 -14.26 -12.59
N THR A 16 12.03 -14.83 -13.36
CA THR A 16 11.87 -16.16 -13.92
C THR A 16 11.60 -17.18 -12.81
N GLY A 17 10.51 -17.91 -12.91
CA GLY A 17 10.10 -18.89 -11.92
C GLY A 17 9.39 -18.32 -10.69
N GLY A 18 9.26 -17.00 -10.58
CA GLY A 18 8.57 -16.35 -9.48
C GLY A 18 7.15 -15.96 -9.84
N GLU A 19 6.42 -15.42 -8.87
CA GLU A 19 5.09 -14.87 -9.09
C GLU A 19 5.21 -13.62 -9.97
N PRO A 20 4.42 -13.49 -11.06
CA PRO A 20 4.40 -12.26 -11.84
C PRO A 20 4.00 -11.06 -10.97
N VAL A 21 4.66 -9.92 -11.17
CA VAL A 21 4.38 -8.71 -10.38
C VAL A 21 2.91 -8.31 -10.49
N ARG A 22 2.33 -8.43 -11.68
CA ARG A 22 0.91 -8.14 -11.90
C ARG A 22 0.03 -8.97 -10.98
N ASP A 23 0.31 -10.26 -10.85
CA ASP A 23 -0.47 -11.17 -10.00
C ASP A 23 -0.29 -10.81 -8.53
N PHE A 24 0.93 -10.47 -8.11
CA PHE A 24 1.21 -10.02 -6.76
C PHE A 24 0.41 -8.76 -6.42
N VAL A 25 0.47 -7.74 -7.29
CA VAL A 25 -0.25 -6.48 -7.09
C VAL A 25 -1.75 -6.72 -7.00
N GLN A 26 -2.32 -7.51 -7.90
CA GLN A 26 -3.75 -7.82 -7.89
C GLN A 26 -4.16 -8.57 -6.62
N ARG A 27 -3.33 -9.50 -6.19
CA ARG A 27 -3.59 -10.27 -4.97
C ARG A 27 -3.62 -9.37 -3.74
N ILE A 28 -2.67 -8.44 -3.64
CA ILE A 28 -2.63 -7.50 -2.52
C ILE A 28 -3.82 -6.53 -2.60
N HIS A 29 -4.18 -6.04 -3.78
CA HIS A 29 -5.34 -5.16 -3.95
C HIS A 29 -6.63 -5.84 -3.49
N ARG A 30 -6.86 -7.09 -3.90
CA ARG A 30 -8.04 -7.84 -3.46
C ARG A 30 -8.04 -8.10 -1.97
N GLY A 31 -6.88 -8.47 -1.42
CA GLY A 31 -6.74 -8.69 0.02
C GLY A 31 -6.98 -7.41 0.81
N ALA A 32 -6.48 -6.29 0.34
CA ALA A 32 -6.69 -4.99 0.96
C ALA A 32 -8.17 -4.60 0.97
N ASP A 33 -8.85 -4.75 -0.17
CA ASP A 33 -10.27 -4.43 -0.27
C ASP A 33 -11.12 -5.29 0.68
N SER A 34 -10.83 -6.58 0.76
CA SER A 34 -11.52 -7.50 1.67
C SER A 34 -11.26 -7.15 3.13
N PHE A 35 -10.00 -6.90 3.47
CA PHE A 35 -9.59 -6.52 4.82
C PHE A 35 -10.30 -5.24 5.28
N LEU A 36 -10.33 -4.23 4.42
CA LEU A 36 -10.95 -2.95 4.73
C LEU A 36 -12.46 -3.05 4.79
N LYS A 37 -13.07 -3.81 3.86
CA LYS A 37 -14.52 -3.99 3.83
C LYS A 37 -15.03 -4.64 5.12
N ASP A 38 -14.31 -5.63 5.64
CA ASP A 38 -14.64 -6.28 6.90
C ASP A 38 -14.60 -5.30 8.07
N ARG A 39 -13.95 -4.16 7.90
CA ARG A 39 -13.79 -3.11 8.92
C ARG A 39 -14.57 -1.84 8.61
N GLY A 40 -15.56 -1.95 7.72
CA GLY A 40 -16.46 -0.83 7.41
C GLY A 40 -15.85 0.22 6.47
N ILE A 41 -14.83 -0.15 5.68
CA ILE A 41 -14.18 0.74 4.73
C ILE A 41 -14.28 0.13 3.33
N ALA A 42 -15.03 0.78 2.46
CA ALA A 42 -15.26 0.28 1.10
C ALA A 42 -15.04 1.37 0.06
N ALA A 43 -14.42 1.01 -1.06
CA ALA A 43 -14.23 1.94 -2.17
C ALA A 43 -15.58 2.35 -2.74
N SER A 44 -15.76 3.65 -2.97
CA SER A 44 -16.96 4.15 -3.64
C SER A 44 -16.91 3.83 -5.13
N PRO A 45 -18.07 3.57 -5.76
CA PRO A 45 -18.12 3.21 -7.17
C PRO A 45 -17.97 4.44 -8.08
N GLN A 46 -16.79 5.05 -8.08
CA GLN A 46 -16.48 6.22 -8.90
C GLN A 46 -14.99 6.20 -9.26
N GLU A 47 -14.60 7.01 -10.25
CA GLU A 47 -13.21 7.03 -10.73
C GLU A 47 -12.23 7.57 -9.70
N LEU A 48 -12.65 8.54 -8.91
CA LEU A 48 -11.77 9.12 -7.90
C LEU A 48 -11.61 8.17 -6.71
N PRO A 49 -10.43 8.17 -6.04
CA PRO A 49 -10.18 7.28 -4.92
C PRO A 49 -10.89 7.75 -3.64
N VAL A 50 -12.20 7.66 -3.65
CA VAL A 50 -13.07 8.02 -2.52
C VAL A 50 -13.59 6.75 -1.86
N TRP A 51 -13.62 6.75 -0.54
CA TRP A 51 -14.00 5.60 0.27
C TRP A 51 -15.22 5.92 1.12
N HIS A 52 -16.04 4.90 1.35
CA HIS A 52 -17.09 4.97 2.35
C HIS A 52 -16.55 4.38 3.66
N ILE A 53 -16.57 5.15 4.73
CA ILE A 53 -16.06 4.73 6.04
C ILE A 53 -17.18 4.83 7.07
N GLU A 54 -17.56 3.68 7.67
CA GLU A 54 -18.63 3.64 8.65
C GLU A 54 -18.27 4.35 9.95
N ASN A 55 -17.02 4.15 10.41
CA ASN A 55 -16.54 4.79 11.63
C ASN A 55 -15.16 5.40 11.38
N PRO A 56 -15.09 6.69 11.01
CA PRO A 56 -13.82 7.34 10.69
C PRO A 56 -12.89 7.54 11.90
N ASP A 57 -13.37 7.37 13.11
CA ASP A 57 -12.54 7.47 14.32
C ASP A 57 -11.84 6.17 14.67
N ARG A 58 -12.16 5.08 13.96
CA ARG A 58 -11.58 3.78 14.22
C ARG A 58 -10.10 3.76 13.83
N LYS A 59 -9.29 3.17 14.72
CA LYS A 59 -7.85 2.96 14.44
C LYS A 59 -7.62 1.50 14.09
N ILE A 60 -6.87 1.27 13.02
CA ILE A 60 -6.55 -0.06 12.53
C ILE A 60 -5.02 -0.18 12.44
N LEU A 61 -4.48 -1.23 13.04
CA LEU A 61 -3.06 -1.53 12.95
C LEU A 61 -2.87 -2.74 12.03
N CYS A 62 -2.08 -2.53 10.98
CA CYS A 62 -1.71 -3.60 10.04
C CYS A 62 -0.22 -3.89 10.18
N VAL A 63 0.13 -5.16 10.33
CA VAL A 63 1.52 -5.58 10.40
C VAL A 63 1.78 -6.53 9.23
N ALA A 64 2.72 -6.15 8.37
CA ALA A 64 3.06 -6.93 7.19
C ALA A 64 4.48 -6.58 6.73
N HIS A 65 4.86 -7.09 5.57
CA HIS A 65 6.19 -6.85 5.00
C HIS A 65 6.21 -5.60 4.14
N ALA A 66 7.40 -5.05 3.92
CA ALA A 66 7.61 -3.79 3.19
C ALA A 66 6.98 -3.79 1.79
N GLY A 67 7.18 -4.86 1.03
CA GLY A 67 6.62 -4.97 -0.33
C GLY A 67 5.10 -4.95 -0.33
N THR A 68 4.48 -5.72 0.54
CA THR A 68 3.02 -5.75 0.71
C THR A 68 2.51 -4.38 1.17
N ASN A 69 3.18 -3.76 2.12
CA ASN A 69 2.79 -2.45 2.64
C ASN A 69 2.89 -1.36 1.57
N SER A 70 3.92 -1.41 0.74
CA SER A 70 4.06 -0.47 -0.38
C SER A 70 2.87 -0.56 -1.34
N VAL A 71 2.49 -1.77 -1.74
CA VAL A 71 1.34 -1.99 -2.63
C VAL A 71 0.04 -1.55 -1.97
N PHE A 72 -0.13 -1.87 -0.68
CA PHE A 72 -1.32 -1.50 0.09
C PHE A 72 -1.48 0.03 0.15
N ILE A 73 -0.41 0.74 0.48
CA ILE A 73 -0.43 2.22 0.55
C ILE A 73 -0.81 2.82 -0.80
N GLY A 74 -0.18 2.38 -1.88
CA GLY A 74 -0.48 2.87 -3.22
C GLY A 74 -1.93 2.65 -3.60
N HIS A 75 -2.49 1.50 -3.24
CA HIS A 75 -3.88 1.15 -3.52
C HIS A 75 -4.86 2.08 -2.78
N ILE A 76 -4.63 2.29 -1.50
CA ILE A 76 -5.50 3.16 -0.69
C ILE A 76 -5.44 4.61 -1.16
N LEU A 77 -4.27 5.07 -1.57
CA LEU A 77 -4.10 6.41 -2.12
C LEU A 77 -4.67 6.56 -3.53
N GLY A 78 -5.08 5.47 -4.17
CA GLY A 78 -5.65 5.50 -5.52
C GLY A 78 -4.64 5.70 -6.63
N LEU A 79 -3.39 5.35 -6.38
CA LEU A 79 -2.33 5.47 -7.38
C LEU A 79 -2.41 4.33 -8.38
N ALA A 80 -2.21 4.62 -9.66
CA ALA A 80 -2.13 3.60 -10.68
C ALA A 80 -0.92 2.70 -10.42
N PRO A 81 -1.10 1.36 -10.42
CA PRO A 81 0.00 0.45 -10.13
C PRO A 81 1.09 0.47 -11.20
N THR A 82 2.32 0.18 -10.76
CA THR A 82 3.50 0.10 -11.62
C THR A 82 4.18 -1.25 -11.43
N PRO A 83 5.05 -1.67 -12.37
CA PRO A 83 5.81 -2.92 -12.20
C PRO A 83 6.77 -2.94 -11.00
N TRP A 84 7.05 -1.78 -10.41
CA TRP A 84 7.90 -1.63 -9.21
C TRP A 84 7.08 -1.25 -7.98
N GLU A 85 5.83 -1.65 -7.94
CA GLU A 85 4.88 -1.26 -6.89
C GLU A 85 5.36 -1.68 -5.48
N TRP A 86 6.03 -2.81 -5.36
CA TRP A 86 6.52 -3.33 -4.09
C TRP A 86 7.60 -2.45 -3.43
N GLU A 87 8.31 -1.63 -4.21
CA GLU A 87 9.36 -0.73 -3.71
C GLU A 87 9.07 0.74 -4.02
N ARG A 88 7.84 1.03 -4.43
CA ARG A 88 7.42 2.39 -4.75
C ARG A 88 7.45 3.29 -3.54
N PHE A 89 7.10 2.75 -2.38
CA PHE A 89 7.31 3.37 -1.08
C PHE A 89 8.40 2.58 -0.37
N VAL A 90 9.51 3.23 -0.09
CA VAL A 90 10.64 2.59 0.59
C VAL A 90 10.36 2.57 2.08
N ILE A 91 10.19 1.37 2.63
CA ILE A 91 9.73 1.17 4.00
C ILE A 91 10.80 0.42 4.79
N ALA A 92 11.33 1.05 5.83
CA ALA A 92 12.34 0.46 6.71
C ALA A 92 11.74 -0.65 7.57
N HIS A 93 12.55 -1.59 8.00
CA HIS A 93 12.13 -2.66 8.90
C HIS A 93 11.60 -2.08 10.21
N ALA A 94 10.49 -2.61 10.70
CA ALA A 94 9.83 -2.20 11.94
C ALA A 94 9.46 -0.70 11.98
N SER A 95 9.41 -0.05 10.82
CA SER A 95 8.97 1.34 10.73
C SER A 95 7.45 1.45 10.82
N ILE A 96 6.97 2.65 11.07
CA ILE A 96 5.55 2.96 11.13
C ILE A 96 5.21 3.90 9.99
N SER A 97 4.20 3.51 9.21
CA SER A 97 3.58 4.38 8.22
C SER A 97 2.14 4.61 8.62
N ARG A 98 1.63 5.82 8.38
CA ARG A 98 0.28 6.20 8.79
C ARG A 98 -0.51 6.75 7.62
N LEU A 99 -1.69 6.21 7.44
CA LEU A 99 -2.71 6.74 6.54
C LEU A 99 -3.85 7.29 7.40
N GLU A 100 -4.31 8.48 7.10
CA GLU A 100 -5.43 9.10 7.79
C GLU A 100 -6.52 9.43 6.79
N SER A 101 -7.77 9.25 7.21
CA SER A 101 -8.92 9.58 6.38
C SER A 101 -9.36 11.03 6.61
N PHE A 102 -9.75 11.68 5.52
CA PHE A 102 -10.28 13.05 5.54
C PHE A 102 -11.60 13.07 4.80
N GLN A 103 -12.59 13.74 5.36
CA GLN A 103 -13.91 13.83 4.73
C GLN A 103 -13.86 14.65 3.45
N ILE A 104 -14.52 14.14 2.43
CA ILE A 104 -14.76 14.87 1.19
C ILE A 104 -16.16 14.53 0.67
N GLY A 105 -17.05 15.51 0.59
CA GLY A 105 -18.46 15.26 0.26
C GLY A 105 -19.06 14.25 1.24
N ASP A 106 -19.67 13.20 0.72
CA ASP A 106 -20.28 12.12 1.51
C ASP A 106 -19.31 10.99 1.82
N GLY A 107 -18.07 11.08 1.36
CA GLY A 107 -17.07 10.03 1.54
C GLY A 107 -15.79 10.55 2.18
N HIS A 108 -14.73 9.78 1.99
CA HIS A 108 -13.41 10.09 2.55
C HIS A 108 -12.32 9.78 1.53
N PHE A 109 -11.21 10.51 1.63
CA PHE A 109 -9.98 10.14 0.96
C PHE A 109 -8.91 9.87 2.00
N PHE A 110 -7.86 9.15 1.63
CA PHE A 110 -6.75 8.90 2.53
C PHE A 110 -5.55 9.76 2.18
N GLY A 111 -4.91 10.31 3.20
CA GLY A 111 -3.62 10.97 3.08
C GLY A 111 -2.55 10.16 3.81
N LEU A 112 -1.36 10.15 3.26
CA LEU A 112 -0.20 9.53 3.90
C LEU A 112 0.45 10.57 4.79
N THR A 113 0.32 10.42 6.11
CA THR A 113 0.80 11.41 7.08
C THR A 113 2.14 11.05 7.68
N LYS A 114 2.54 9.77 7.59
CA LYS A 114 3.88 9.30 7.93
C LYS A 114 4.29 8.19 6.99
N LEU A 115 5.55 8.17 6.60
CA LEU A 115 6.11 7.09 5.79
C LEU A 115 7.44 6.65 6.41
N SER A 116 7.52 5.35 6.71
CA SER A 116 8.77 4.71 7.15
C SER A 116 9.39 5.41 8.37
N ASP A 117 8.56 5.81 9.32
CA ASP A 117 9.01 6.48 10.54
C ASP A 117 9.72 5.49 11.45
N VAL A 118 10.95 5.80 11.84
CA VAL A 118 11.81 4.96 12.68
C VAL A 118 12.24 5.69 13.96
N GLU A 119 11.58 6.78 14.31
CA GLU A 119 11.94 7.61 15.49
C GLU A 119 11.84 6.83 16.81
N HIS A 120 11.02 5.77 16.84
CA HIS A 120 10.90 4.91 18.03
C HIS A 120 12.06 3.92 18.19
N MET A 121 13.02 3.89 17.26
CA MET A 121 14.14 2.95 17.26
C MET A 121 15.46 3.69 17.42
N ALA A 122 16.42 3.06 18.13
CA ALA A 122 17.78 3.56 18.18
C ALA A 122 18.40 3.57 16.77
N ALA A 123 19.28 4.54 16.51
CA ALA A 123 19.85 4.73 15.17
C ALA A 123 20.57 3.49 14.64
N ASP A 124 21.21 2.70 15.49
CA ASP A 124 21.94 1.49 15.12
C ASP A 124 21.02 0.29 14.86
N GLN A 125 19.73 0.40 15.13
CA GLN A 125 18.73 -0.63 14.91
C GLN A 125 17.88 -0.39 13.66
N ARG A 126 18.10 0.72 12.97
CA ARG A 126 17.31 1.10 11.78
C ARG A 126 17.86 0.43 10.54
N THR A 127 17.00 -0.35 9.84
CA THR A 127 17.38 -1.07 8.61
C THR A 127 16.31 -0.91 7.54
N PHE A 128 16.75 -1.10 6.29
CA PHE A 128 15.88 -1.02 5.13
C PHE A 128 15.77 -2.34 4.39
#